data_f7328995125344e5e68b3e71753b4ce5
#
_entry.id   f7328995125344e5e68b3e71753b4ce5
#
_cell.length_a   1.000
_cell.length_b   1.000
_cell.length_c   1.000
_cell.angle_alpha   90.00
_cell.angle_beta   90.00
_cell.angle_gamma   90.00
#
_symmetry.space_group_name_H-M   'P 1'
#
loop_
_entity.id
_entity.type
_entity.pdbx_description
1 polymer ?
#
loop_
_entity_poly.entity_id
_entity_poly.type
_entity_poly.pdbx_seq_one_letter_code
_entity_poly.pdbx_strand_id
1 'polypeptide(L)'
;MRLYCRISAVSLAALCLLSCSTTRILQDNEYRLAKNEIEVINDKNFNTTELFPYLKQKPNAYFILGWNPFLSVYNWQNGKGKAWDKLVTKVGIAPVVYDAELVESSISNLENRLKYLGYFDSQVSSNISVRRKKVNVTYDITLGKRYPIKSIDIELPDNGEFNKEFLADTSSMSVKVGDYLSESSLEAETERFSSVLRNEGFYTFNKNHFFFEADTVACPDSALLYLTIKEYTRNETAKEASPIRKFYFNNVSITYPKTLNIKEKVLKDLCTIHSGTPYSADVVNQTYSRLSALRVFSSVNIGMNQVDTNLVDCSISVAQSKLQGIKLNLEGSTNSSGLLGISPQLSYYHKNIFRGGEWLNLSFMGNFQFKLNESVRSNE
;
A
#
# COMPACT_ATOMS: atom_id res chain seq x y z
N MET A 1 -24.50 -22.85 -43.14
CA MET A 1 -25.41 -21.75 -42.74
C MET A 1 -26.31 -22.09 -41.55
N ARG A 2 -26.98 -23.22 -41.50
CA ARG A 2 -27.86 -23.60 -40.34
C ARG A 2 -27.15 -23.84 -39.01
N LEU A 3 -25.86 -24.22 -38.99
CA LEU A 3 -25.09 -24.44 -37.77
C LEU A 3 -24.65 -23.14 -37.12
N TYR A 4 -24.22 -22.15 -37.90
CA TYR A 4 -23.87 -20.82 -37.43
C TYR A 4 -25.06 -20.05 -36.84
N CYS A 5 -26.24 -20.24 -37.42
CA CYS A 5 -27.50 -19.66 -36.94
C CYS A 5 -27.91 -20.26 -35.59
N ARG A 6 -27.62 -21.56 -35.35
CA ARG A 6 -27.88 -22.21 -34.07
C ARG A 6 -26.87 -21.82 -32.98
N ILE A 7 -25.61 -21.65 -33.34
CA ILE A 7 -24.56 -21.18 -32.39
C ILE A 7 -24.82 -19.72 -32.02
N SER A 8 -25.17 -18.85 -32.98
CA SER A 8 -25.53 -17.47 -32.67
C SER A 8 -26.82 -17.37 -31.87
N ALA A 9 -27.82 -18.21 -32.11
CA ALA A 9 -29.06 -18.27 -31.32
C ALA A 9 -28.81 -18.75 -29.89
N VAL A 10 -27.95 -19.76 -29.70
CA VAL A 10 -27.56 -20.26 -28.38
C VAL A 10 -26.71 -19.23 -27.63
N SER A 11 -25.79 -18.54 -28.30
CA SER A 11 -25.03 -17.46 -27.67
C SER A 11 -25.88 -16.23 -27.33
N LEU A 12 -26.86 -15.88 -28.19
CA LEU A 12 -27.82 -14.81 -27.92
C LEU A 12 -28.78 -15.20 -26.78
N ALA A 13 -29.25 -16.43 -26.74
CA ALA A 13 -30.06 -16.95 -25.63
C ALA A 13 -29.28 -17.04 -24.32
N ALA A 14 -28.00 -17.42 -24.37
CA ALA A 14 -27.12 -17.38 -23.22
C ALA A 14 -26.87 -15.94 -22.71
N LEU A 15 -26.73 -14.97 -23.61
CA LEU A 15 -26.65 -13.54 -23.29
C LEU A 15 -27.96 -13.00 -22.68
N CYS A 16 -29.13 -13.46 -23.12
CA CYS A 16 -30.41 -13.07 -22.53
C CYS A 16 -30.64 -13.68 -21.13
N LEU A 17 -30.11 -14.88 -20.85
CA LEU A 17 -30.18 -15.53 -19.54
C LEU A 17 -29.26 -14.85 -18.50
N LEU A 18 -28.29 -14.06 -18.95
CA LEU A 18 -27.38 -13.29 -18.10
C LEU A 18 -27.98 -11.98 -17.56
N SER A 19 -29.18 -11.60 -17.97
CA SER A 19 -29.95 -10.47 -17.42
C SER A 19 -30.62 -10.81 -16.08
N CYS A 20 -30.03 -11.71 -15.28
CA CYS A 20 -30.54 -12.02 -13.97
C CYS A 20 -30.41 -10.82 -13.02
N SER A 21 -31.51 -10.52 -12.33
CA SER A 21 -31.57 -9.46 -11.32
C SER A 21 -30.46 -9.66 -10.27
N THR A 22 -29.57 -8.69 -10.16
CA THR A 22 -28.50 -8.67 -9.14
C THR A 22 -29.00 -8.24 -7.76
N THR A 23 -30.32 -8.14 -7.57
CA THR A 23 -30.99 -7.66 -6.36
C THR A 23 -32.07 -8.62 -5.85
N ARG A 24 -32.11 -9.85 -6.41
CA ARG A 24 -33.17 -10.84 -6.09
C ARG A 24 -33.16 -11.29 -4.64
N ILE A 25 -31.98 -11.36 -4.04
CA ILE A 25 -31.76 -11.87 -2.68
C ILE A 25 -32.03 -10.83 -1.61
N LEU A 26 -32.03 -9.54 -1.99
CA LEU A 26 -32.21 -8.45 -1.05
C LEU A 26 -33.62 -8.47 -0.45
N GLN A 27 -33.70 -8.24 0.86
CA GLN A 27 -34.97 -8.06 1.57
C GLN A 27 -35.74 -6.84 1.05
N ASP A 28 -37.00 -6.71 1.42
CA ASP A 28 -37.85 -5.65 0.86
C ASP A 28 -37.34 -4.25 1.16
N ASN A 29 -36.67 -4.05 2.29
CA ASN A 29 -36.10 -2.77 2.70
C ASN A 29 -34.61 -2.62 2.36
N GLU A 30 -33.99 -3.59 1.69
CA GLU A 30 -32.61 -3.55 1.31
C GLU A 30 -32.42 -3.08 -0.12
N TYR A 31 -31.41 -2.26 -0.32
CA TYR A 31 -31.01 -1.75 -1.62
C TYR A 31 -29.54 -2.10 -1.88
N ARG A 32 -29.21 -2.47 -3.11
CA ARG A 32 -27.82 -2.71 -3.49
C ARG A 32 -27.12 -1.39 -3.80
N LEU A 33 -25.96 -1.14 -3.20
CA LEU A 33 -25.07 -0.07 -3.63
C LEU A 33 -24.51 -0.42 -5.02
N ALA A 34 -24.89 0.37 -6.03
CA ALA A 34 -24.51 0.13 -7.42
C ALA A 34 -23.33 1.00 -7.85
N LYS A 35 -23.26 2.24 -7.42
CA LYS A 35 -22.23 3.19 -7.82
C LYS A 35 -21.97 4.23 -6.73
N ASN A 36 -20.70 4.64 -6.60
CA ASN A 36 -20.32 5.87 -5.92
C ASN A 36 -19.71 6.82 -6.94
N GLU A 37 -20.06 8.07 -6.88
CA GLU A 37 -19.51 9.17 -7.67
C GLU A 37 -19.06 10.28 -6.72
N ILE A 38 -18.01 10.97 -7.09
CA ILE A 38 -17.53 12.15 -6.38
C ILE A 38 -17.47 13.28 -7.40
N GLU A 39 -18.20 14.34 -7.12
CA GLU A 39 -18.27 15.53 -7.97
C GLU A 39 -17.81 16.76 -7.17
N VAL A 40 -16.87 17.52 -7.74
CA VAL A 40 -16.43 18.79 -7.17
C VAL A 40 -17.10 19.92 -7.91
N ILE A 41 -17.91 20.70 -7.19
CA ILE A 41 -18.81 21.70 -7.79
C ILE A 41 -18.04 22.93 -8.26
N ASN A 42 -17.10 23.41 -7.41
CA ASN A 42 -16.40 24.68 -7.63
C ASN A 42 -15.02 24.55 -8.27
N ASP A 43 -14.51 23.33 -8.50
CA ASP A 43 -13.27 23.08 -9.25
C ASP A 43 -13.35 21.77 -10.06
N LYS A 44 -13.57 21.87 -11.34
CA LYS A 44 -13.67 20.72 -12.25
C LYS A 44 -12.33 20.03 -12.54
N ASN A 45 -11.20 20.67 -12.24
CA ASN A 45 -9.87 20.14 -12.46
C ASN A 45 -9.33 19.37 -11.23
N PHE A 46 -10.06 19.39 -10.13
CA PHE A 46 -9.65 18.66 -8.91
C PHE A 46 -9.62 17.17 -9.18
N ASN A 47 -8.53 16.52 -8.78
CA ASN A 47 -8.38 15.06 -8.92
C ASN A 47 -9.16 14.32 -7.82
N THR A 48 -10.36 13.86 -8.15
CA THR A 48 -11.20 13.11 -7.21
C THR A 48 -10.72 11.69 -6.93
N THR A 49 -9.78 11.14 -7.73
CA THR A 49 -9.33 9.75 -7.63
C THR A 49 -8.75 9.42 -6.26
N GLU A 50 -8.04 10.37 -5.66
CA GLU A 50 -7.43 10.21 -4.33
C GLU A 50 -8.44 10.22 -3.17
N LEU A 51 -9.69 10.62 -3.41
CA LEU A 51 -10.75 10.66 -2.41
C LEU A 51 -11.51 9.32 -2.28
N PHE A 52 -11.55 8.49 -3.34
CA PHE A 52 -12.25 7.20 -3.32
C PHE A 52 -11.83 6.23 -2.21
N PRO A 53 -10.55 6.16 -1.78
CA PRO A 53 -10.15 5.33 -0.65
C PRO A 53 -10.85 5.65 0.67
N TYR A 54 -11.29 6.90 0.85
CA TYR A 54 -11.92 7.40 2.08
C TYR A 54 -13.41 7.11 2.19
N LEU A 55 -14.03 6.60 1.11
CA LEU A 55 -15.39 6.09 1.15
C LEU A 55 -15.44 4.80 1.96
N LYS A 56 -16.27 4.77 3.00
CA LYS A 56 -16.47 3.60 3.88
C LYS A 56 -17.13 2.44 3.18
N GLN A 57 -18.04 2.72 2.28
CA GLN A 57 -18.75 1.70 1.52
C GLN A 57 -18.40 1.81 0.04
N LYS A 58 -17.99 0.68 -0.54
CA LYS A 58 -17.63 0.60 -1.97
C LYS A 58 -18.55 -0.41 -2.67
N PRO A 59 -19.06 -0.07 -3.87
CA PRO A 59 -19.88 -1.00 -4.63
C PRO A 59 -19.07 -2.22 -5.07
N ASN A 60 -19.77 -3.30 -5.41
CA ASN A 60 -19.12 -4.47 -6.02
C ASN A 60 -18.36 -4.07 -7.28
N ALA A 61 -17.11 -4.54 -7.41
CA ALA A 61 -16.30 -4.29 -8.58
C ALA A 61 -16.94 -4.88 -9.85
N TYR A 62 -16.78 -4.18 -10.98
CA TYR A 62 -17.15 -4.69 -12.29
C TYR A 62 -16.00 -5.50 -12.88
N PHE A 63 -16.33 -6.58 -13.60
CA PHE A 63 -15.33 -7.46 -14.19
C PHE A 63 -15.01 -7.07 -15.64
N ILE A 64 -16.02 -7.05 -16.51
CA ILE A 64 -15.87 -6.68 -17.93
C ILE A 64 -17.08 -5.83 -18.34
N LEU A 65 -16.86 -4.69 -19.01
CA LEU A 65 -17.88 -3.83 -19.60
C LEU A 65 -19.07 -3.51 -18.68
N GLY A 66 -18.82 -3.31 -17.39
CA GLY A 66 -19.86 -3.00 -16.43
C GLY A 66 -20.67 -4.20 -15.92
N TRP A 67 -20.25 -5.43 -16.27
CA TRP A 67 -20.89 -6.67 -15.85
C TRP A 67 -20.10 -7.39 -14.77
N ASN A 68 -20.79 -7.93 -13.77
CA ASN A 68 -20.21 -8.75 -12.73
C ASN A 68 -20.92 -10.11 -12.69
N PRO A 69 -20.34 -11.14 -13.34
CA PRO A 69 -20.95 -12.48 -13.38
C PRO A 69 -21.08 -13.11 -12.00
N PHE A 70 -20.10 -12.89 -11.13
CA PHE A 70 -20.08 -13.48 -9.79
C PHE A 70 -21.19 -12.95 -8.88
N LEU A 71 -21.58 -11.68 -9.09
CA LEU A 71 -22.75 -11.08 -8.43
C LEU A 71 -24.06 -11.74 -8.91
N SER A 72 -24.17 -12.07 -10.21
CA SER A 72 -25.31 -12.78 -10.75
C SER A 72 -25.38 -14.22 -10.23
N VAL A 73 -24.22 -14.92 -10.17
CA VAL A 73 -24.13 -16.28 -9.62
C VAL A 73 -24.60 -16.31 -8.17
N TYR A 74 -24.19 -15.36 -7.34
CA TYR A 74 -24.64 -15.27 -5.95
C TYR A 74 -26.17 -15.19 -5.83
N ASN A 75 -26.83 -14.51 -6.74
CA ASN A 75 -28.28 -14.37 -6.77
C ASN A 75 -29.03 -15.63 -7.27
N TRP A 76 -28.35 -16.72 -7.65
CA TRP A 76 -28.95 -18.01 -8.03
C TRP A 76 -29.27 -18.92 -6.83
N GLN A 77 -28.88 -18.53 -5.63
CA GLN A 77 -29.24 -19.28 -4.43
C GLN A 77 -30.77 -19.31 -4.25
N ASN A 78 -31.27 -20.43 -3.69
CA ASN A 78 -32.68 -20.67 -3.49
C ASN A 78 -33.12 -20.51 -2.02
N GLY A 79 -32.20 -20.17 -1.12
CA GLY A 79 -32.45 -19.99 0.32
C GLY A 79 -32.75 -21.29 1.09
N LYS A 80 -32.59 -22.46 0.46
CA LYS A 80 -32.90 -23.77 1.07
C LYS A 80 -31.68 -24.42 1.75
N GLY A 81 -30.53 -23.77 1.79
CA GLY A 81 -29.31 -24.23 2.46
C GLY A 81 -28.70 -25.54 1.91
N LYS A 82 -29.14 -26.02 0.72
CA LYS A 82 -28.65 -27.24 0.08
C LYS A 82 -27.24 -27.03 -0.52
N ALA A 83 -26.65 -28.14 -0.98
CA ALA A 83 -25.31 -28.15 -1.60
C ALA A 83 -25.16 -27.13 -2.74
N TRP A 84 -26.22 -26.88 -3.50
CA TRP A 84 -26.27 -25.85 -4.54
C TRP A 84 -26.06 -24.44 -3.95
N ASP A 85 -26.77 -24.09 -2.89
CA ASP A 85 -26.66 -22.77 -2.26
C ASP A 85 -25.23 -22.55 -1.71
N LYS A 86 -24.62 -23.60 -1.13
CA LYS A 86 -23.21 -23.56 -0.68
C LYS A 86 -22.23 -23.35 -1.84
N LEU A 87 -22.50 -23.95 -2.99
CA LEU A 87 -21.66 -23.78 -4.18
C LEU A 87 -21.75 -22.35 -4.72
N VAL A 88 -22.96 -21.85 -4.93
CA VAL A 88 -23.16 -20.50 -5.52
C VAL A 88 -22.75 -19.38 -4.57
N THR A 89 -22.84 -19.56 -3.26
CA THR A 89 -22.32 -18.61 -2.27
C THR A 89 -20.81 -18.64 -2.17
N LYS A 90 -20.17 -19.78 -2.44
CA LYS A 90 -18.69 -19.91 -2.46
C LYS A 90 -18.06 -19.30 -3.72
N VAL A 91 -18.74 -19.41 -4.85
CA VAL A 91 -18.26 -18.91 -6.16
C VAL A 91 -18.72 -17.48 -6.40
N GLY A 92 -19.93 -17.13 -5.96
CA GLY A 92 -20.53 -15.81 -6.13
C GLY A 92 -20.02 -14.77 -5.14
N ILE A 93 -20.25 -13.52 -5.47
CA ILE A 93 -19.95 -12.37 -4.60
C ILE A 93 -21.27 -11.78 -4.11
N ALA A 94 -21.40 -11.61 -2.78
CA ALA A 94 -22.58 -11.00 -2.18
C ALA A 94 -22.78 -9.56 -2.65
N PRO A 95 -24.01 -9.10 -2.91
CA PRO A 95 -24.29 -7.71 -3.19
C PRO A 95 -23.96 -6.85 -1.97
N VAL A 96 -23.33 -5.71 -2.20
CA VAL A 96 -23.13 -4.71 -1.14
C VAL A 96 -24.46 -4.01 -0.88
N VAL A 97 -24.97 -4.17 0.33
CA VAL A 97 -26.21 -3.53 0.77
C VAL A 97 -25.90 -2.06 1.13
N TYR A 98 -26.70 -1.14 0.60
CA TYR A 98 -26.59 0.27 0.92
C TYR A 98 -26.88 0.52 2.41
N ASP A 99 -26.03 1.32 3.04
CA ASP A 99 -26.13 1.72 4.43
C ASP A 99 -25.94 3.23 4.53
N ALA A 100 -26.95 3.92 5.08
CA ALA A 100 -26.95 5.37 5.22
C ALA A 100 -25.90 5.87 6.25
N GLU A 101 -25.65 5.12 7.33
CA GLU A 101 -24.66 5.50 8.35
C GLU A 101 -23.23 5.47 7.78
N LEU A 102 -22.98 4.52 6.87
CA LEU A 102 -21.69 4.45 6.18
C LEU A 102 -21.51 5.58 5.14
N VAL A 103 -22.61 6.12 4.60
CA VAL A 103 -22.56 7.32 3.75
C VAL A 103 -22.20 8.54 4.58
N GLU A 104 -22.84 8.75 5.74
CA GLU A 104 -22.51 9.85 6.66
C GLU A 104 -21.06 9.76 7.15
N SER A 105 -20.60 8.55 7.48
CA SER A 105 -19.21 8.31 7.84
C SER A 105 -18.24 8.63 6.67
N SER A 106 -18.67 8.40 5.43
CA SER A 106 -17.88 8.73 4.24
C SER A 106 -17.80 10.25 4.06
N ILE A 107 -18.91 10.99 4.29
CA ILE A 107 -18.91 12.46 4.25
C ILE A 107 -17.89 13.02 5.22
N SER A 108 -17.93 12.62 6.49
CA SER A 108 -16.98 13.08 7.50
C SER A 108 -15.53 12.74 7.14
N ASN A 109 -15.28 11.54 6.57
CA ASN A 109 -13.95 11.17 6.13
C ASN A 109 -13.46 12.03 4.95
N LEU A 110 -14.35 12.37 4.01
CA LEU A 110 -14.01 13.24 2.87
C LEU A 110 -13.70 14.65 3.34
N GLU A 111 -14.50 15.23 4.26
CA GLU A 111 -14.24 16.53 4.85
C GLU A 111 -12.90 16.57 5.58
N ASN A 112 -12.62 15.56 6.41
CA ASN A 112 -11.34 15.43 7.10
C ASN A 112 -10.16 15.29 6.12
N ARG A 113 -10.35 14.53 5.04
CA ARG A 113 -9.31 14.40 4.00
C ARG A 113 -9.06 15.71 3.28
N LEU A 114 -10.11 16.45 2.94
CA LEU A 114 -9.97 17.76 2.30
C LEU A 114 -9.27 18.76 3.21
N LYS A 115 -9.61 18.78 4.50
CA LYS A 115 -8.92 19.59 5.50
C LYS A 115 -7.44 19.23 5.60
N TYR A 116 -7.12 17.93 5.64
CA TYR A 116 -5.74 17.43 5.63
C TYR A 116 -4.95 17.89 4.38
N LEU A 117 -5.64 18.01 3.23
CA LEU A 117 -5.07 18.53 1.97
C LEU A 117 -5.00 20.06 1.91
N GLY A 118 -5.46 20.76 2.97
CA GLY A 118 -5.42 22.22 3.08
C GLY A 118 -6.63 22.93 2.50
N TYR A 119 -7.75 22.23 2.25
CA TYR A 119 -9.03 22.83 1.90
C TYR A 119 -9.88 22.95 3.16
N PHE A 120 -9.74 24.07 3.87
CA PHE A 120 -10.43 24.33 5.12
C PHE A 120 -11.90 24.67 4.87
N ASP A 121 -12.78 24.24 5.78
CA ASP A 121 -14.22 24.48 5.71
C ASP A 121 -14.89 23.96 4.42
N SER A 122 -14.30 22.91 3.81
CA SER A 122 -14.93 22.18 2.71
C SER A 122 -16.25 21.56 3.19
N GLN A 123 -17.24 21.56 2.32
CA GLN A 123 -18.55 20.96 2.58
C GLN A 123 -18.77 19.78 1.64
N VAL A 124 -19.24 18.68 2.20
CA VAL A 124 -19.57 17.49 1.45
C VAL A 124 -21.03 17.13 1.72
N SER A 125 -21.80 16.92 0.67
CA SER A 125 -23.17 16.42 0.75
C SER A 125 -23.34 15.17 -0.11
N SER A 126 -24.37 14.38 0.19
CA SER A 126 -24.67 13.20 -0.61
C SER A 126 -26.00 13.34 -1.34
N ASN A 127 -26.01 12.96 -2.62
CA ASN A 127 -27.22 12.83 -3.41
C ASN A 127 -27.45 11.35 -3.72
N ILE A 128 -28.62 10.84 -3.31
CA ILE A 128 -28.96 9.42 -3.39
C ILE A 128 -30.03 9.22 -4.45
N SER A 129 -29.70 8.46 -5.49
CA SER A 129 -30.68 8.06 -6.50
C SER A 129 -30.99 6.57 -6.42
N VAL A 130 -32.28 6.24 -6.33
CA VAL A 130 -32.76 4.86 -6.21
C VAL A 130 -33.49 4.43 -7.47
N ARG A 131 -33.06 3.32 -8.08
CA ARG A 131 -33.74 2.73 -9.24
C ARG A 131 -33.71 1.20 -9.18
N ARG A 132 -34.87 0.55 -9.15
CA ARG A 132 -35.01 -0.94 -9.16
C ARG A 132 -34.14 -1.63 -8.09
N LYS A 133 -34.29 -1.24 -6.82
CA LYS A 133 -33.49 -1.74 -5.68
C LYS A 133 -31.97 -1.51 -5.82
N LYS A 134 -31.54 -0.57 -6.69
CA LYS A 134 -30.13 -0.14 -6.81
C LYS A 134 -30.00 1.31 -6.38
N VAL A 135 -28.99 1.59 -5.56
CA VAL A 135 -28.67 2.94 -5.09
C VAL A 135 -27.36 3.38 -5.75
N ASN A 136 -27.39 4.58 -6.31
CA ASN A 136 -26.20 5.33 -6.65
C ASN A 136 -26.06 6.49 -5.66
N VAL A 137 -24.87 6.66 -5.13
CA VAL A 137 -24.53 7.76 -4.22
C VAL A 137 -23.56 8.68 -4.94
N THR A 138 -23.94 9.94 -5.08
CA THR A 138 -23.06 11.01 -5.56
C THR A 138 -22.68 11.87 -4.37
N TYR A 139 -21.38 12.04 -4.14
CA TYR A 139 -20.86 12.94 -3.12
C TYR A 139 -20.52 14.27 -3.79
N ASP A 140 -21.30 15.30 -3.49
CA ASP A 140 -21.15 16.64 -4.01
C ASP A 140 -20.24 17.44 -3.06
N ILE A 141 -19.10 17.87 -3.55
CA ILE A 141 -18.04 18.53 -2.78
C ILE A 141 -17.95 20.00 -3.19
N THR A 142 -18.00 20.88 -2.21
CA THR A 142 -17.59 22.28 -2.35
C THR A 142 -16.29 22.48 -1.60
N LEU A 143 -15.19 22.66 -2.35
CA LEU A 143 -13.87 22.90 -1.75
C LEU A 143 -13.86 24.21 -0.99
N GLY A 144 -13.32 24.17 0.20
CA GLY A 144 -13.17 25.33 1.05
C GLY A 144 -11.94 26.16 0.76
N LYS A 145 -11.65 27.11 1.65
CA LYS A 145 -10.57 28.07 1.49
C LYS A 145 -9.20 27.42 1.69
N ARG A 146 -8.21 27.88 0.94
CA ARG A 146 -6.79 27.57 1.17
C ARG A 146 -6.05 28.81 1.65
N TYR A 147 -5.11 28.62 2.55
CA TYR A 147 -4.32 29.69 3.13
C TYR A 147 -2.86 29.58 2.64
N PRO A 148 -2.35 30.53 1.85
CA PRO A 148 -0.92 30.61 1.55
C PRO A 148 -0.13 30.97 2.82
N ILE A 149 1.00 30.32 3.02
CA ILE A 149 1.92 30.57 4.14
C ILE A 149 2.60 31.93 3.92
N LYS A 150 2.43 32.86 4.86
CA LYS A 150 3.01 34.22 4.80
C LYS A 150 4.39 34.26 5.43
N SER A 151 4.60 33.58 6.55
CA SER A 151 5.89 33.44 7.23
C SER A 151 6.01 32.07 7.87
N ILE A 152 7.25 31.62 8.06
CA ILE A 152 7.60 30.42 8.80
C ILE A 152 8.60 30.84 9.88
N ASP A 153 8.18 30.76 11.13
CA ASP A 153 9.02 31.04 12.30
C ASP A 153 9.42 29.74 12.96
N ILE A 154 10.72 29.54 13.17
CA ILE A 154 11.26 28.24 13.66
C ILE A 154 11.89 28.47 15.02
N GLU A 155 11.38 27.80 16.04
CA GLU A 155 11.93 27.74 17.38
C GLU A 155 12.67 26.43 17.60
N LEU A 156 13.96 26.51 17.91
CA LEU A 156 14.83 25.36 18.10
C LEU A 156 15.16 25.14 19.58
N PRO A 157 15.43 23.89 20.00
CA PRO A 157 15.86 23.60 21.37
C PRO A 157 17.24 24.18 21.66
N ASP A 158 17.59 24.33 22.94
CA ASP A 158 18.94 24.77 23.38
C ASP A 158 19.95 23.60 23.20
N ASN A 159 20.24 23.27 21.94
CA ASN A 159 21.16 22.20 21.53
C ASN A 159 21.93 22.58 20.27
N GLY A 160 23.12 23.16 20.48
CA GLY A 160 23.92 23.72 19.37
C GLY A 160 24.33 22.66 18.31
N GLU A 161 24.56 21.40 18.69
CA GLU A 161 24.91 20.34 17.75
C GLU A 161 23.71 19.99 16.85
N PHE A 162 22.54 19.85 17.43
CA PHE A 162 21.31 19.62 16.70
C PHE A 162 20.96 20.81 15.79
N ASN A 163 21.02 22.01 16.33
CA ASN A 163 20.66 23.22 15.61
C ASN A 163 21.54 23.45 14.38
N LYS A 164 22.83 23.09 14.46
CA LYS A 164 23.74 23.16 13.33
C LYS A 164 23.30 22.24 12.18
N GLU A 165 22.99 20.97 12.47
CA GLU A 165 22.56 20.00 11.45
C GLU A 165 21.17 20.35 10.90
N PHE A 166 20.25 20.77 11.77
CA PHE A 166 18.93 21.19 11.35
C PHE A 166 18.97 22.39 10.41
N LEU A 167 19.71 23.44 10.78
CA LEU A 167 19.82 24.67 9.99
C LEU A 167 20.54 24.45 8.66
N ALA A 168 21.48 23.51 8.59
CA ALA A 168 22.16 23.16 7.34
C ALA A 168 21.19 22.63 6.27
N ASP A 169 20.11 21.97 6.69
CA ASP A 169 19.11 21.39 5.78
C ASP A 169 17.88 22.29 5.54
N THR A 170 17.74 23.41 6.24
CA THR A 170 16.57 24.30 6.07
C THR A 170 16.43 24.87 4.65
N SER A 171 17.53 25.03 3.93
CA SER A 171 17.49 25.46 2.51
C SER A 171 16.78 24.46 1.59
N SER A 172 16.73 23.20 2.00
CA SER A 172 16.09 22.08 1.29
C SER A 172 14.64 21.84 1.70
N MET A 173 14.07 22.71 2.56
CA MET A 173 12.67 22.60 2.98
C MET A 173 11.73 22.56 1.78
N SER A 174 10.83 21.61 1.79
CA SER A 174 9.78 21.49 0.77
C SER A 174 8.62 22.46 1.02
N VAL A 175 8.38 22.82 2.29
CA VAL A 175 7.36 23.80 2.68
C VAL A 175 7.99 25.20 2.68
N LYS A 176 7.46 26.10 1.86
CA LYS A 176 8.00 27.47 1.65
C LYS A 176 6.94 28.53 1.84
N VAL A 177 7.39 29.74 2.09
CA VAL A 177 6.53 30.93 2.05
C VAL A 177 5.90 31.04 0.65
N GLY A 178 4.60 31.22 0.60
CA GLY A 178 3.78 31.23 -0.61
C GLY A 178 3.10 29.89 -0.95
N ASP A 179 3.57 28.77 -0.39
CA ASP A 179 2.88 27.48 -0.53
C ASP A 179 1.59 27.50 0.28
N TYR A 180 0.64 26.65 -0.12
CA TYR A 180 -0.60 26.51 0.63
C TYR A 180 -0.39 25.63 1.88
N LEU A 181 -0.86 26.13 3.01
CA LEU A 181 -0.89 25.38 4.26
C LEU A 181 -1.70 24.10 4.09
N SER A 182 -1.10 22.95 4.37
CA SER A 182 -1.76 21.66 4.43
C SER A 182 -1.06 20.74 5.42
N GLU A 183 -1.82 19.97 6.17
CA GLU A 183 -1.27 19.01 7.13
C GLU A 183 -0.43 17.95 6.40
N SER A 184 -0.85 17.56 5.18
CA SER A 184 -0.13 16.61 4.34
C SER A 184 1.28 17.07 3.97
N SER A 185 1.47 18.36 3.64
CA SER A 185 2.80 18.91 3.33
C SER A 185 3.66 19.05 4.58
N LEU A 186 3.06 19.44 5.70
CA LEU A 186 3.77 19.52 6.98
C LEU A 186 4.21 18.13 7.46
N GLU A 187 3.35 17.10 7.34
CA GLU A 187 3.70 15.73 7.70
C GLU A 187 4.83 15.18 6.80
N ALA A 188 4.75 15.41 5.49
CA ALA A 188 5.82 15.01 4.56
C ALA A 188 7.15 15.68 4.91
N GLU A 189 7.14 16.97 5.31
CA GLU A 189 8.33 17.70 5.73
C GLU A 189 8.90 17.15 7.04
N THR A 190 8.07 16.81 8.03
CA THR A 190 8.54 16.18 9.27
C THR A 190 9.19 14.84 9.03
N GLU A 191 8.64 14.02 8.11
CA GLU A 191 9.24 12.73 7.75
C GLU A 191 10.58 12.92 7.04
N ARG A 192 10.68 13.90 6.13
CA ARG A 192 11.92 14.24 5.44
C ARG A 192 13.01 14.66 6.43
N PHE A 193 12.73 15.65 7.28
CA PHE A 193 13.68 16.11 8.31
C PHE A 193 14.05 15.00 9.27
N SER A 194 13.07 14.23 9.73
CA SER A 194 13.34 13.09 10.62
C SER A 194 14.28 12.07 9.97
N SER A 195 14.14 11.82 8.67
CA SER A 195 15.03 10.94 7.93
C SER A 195 16.46 11.49 7.85
N VAL A 196 16.60 12.77 7.47
CA VAL A 196 17.90 13.45 7.37
C VAL A 196 18.60 13.44 8.74
N LEU A 197 17.94 13.90 9.79
CA LEU A 197 18.53 13.96 11.13
C LEU A 197 18.89 12.60 11.71
N ARG A 198 18.10 11.55 11.41
CA ARG A 198 18.45 10.19 11.78
C ARG A 198 19.70 9.67 11.04
N ASN A 199 19.99 10.19 9.87
CA ASN A 199 21.23 9.88 9.17
C ASN A 199 22.45 10.62 9.75
N GLU A 200 22.20 11.75 10.39
CA GLU A 200 23.21 12.57 11.09
C GLU A 200 23.45 12.14 12.55
N GLY A 201 22.87 11.02 12.97
CA GLY A 201 23.11 10.44 14.29
C GLY A 201 21.96 10.54 15.29
N PHE A 202 20.92 11.30 15.03
CA PHE A 202 19.83 11.51 15.98
C PHE A 202 18.84 10.33 15.97
N TYR A 203 19.27 9.19 16.50
CA TYR A 203 18.56 7.89 16.46
C TYR A 203 17.11 7.95 16.95
N THR A 204 16.86 8.66 18.04
CA THR A 204 15.54 8.78 18.67
C THR A 204 14.64 9.82 18.02
N PHE A 205 15.21 10.65 17.14
CA PHE A 205 14.48 11.75 16.51
C PHE A 205 13.41 11.24 15.53
N ASN A 206 12.21 11.80 15.63
CA ASN A 206 11.07 11.41 14.80
C ASN A 206 10.03 12.53 14.74
N LYS A 207 8.97 12.35 13.99
CA LYS A 207 7.92 13.34 13.75
C LYS A 207 7.27 13.94 15.02
N ASN A 208 7.30 13.24 16.16
CA ASN A 208 6.68 13.74 17.38
C ASN A 208 7.48 14.87 18.07
N HIS A 209 8.68 15.18 17.58
CA HIS A 209 9.45 16.33 18.03
C HIS A 209 9.02 17.63 17.36
N PHE A 210 8.21 17.57 16.29
CA PHE A 210 7.72 18.71 15.56
C PHE A 210 6.35 19.14 16.05
N PHE A 211 6.22 20.42 16.41
CA PHE A 211 4.96 21.03 16.81
C PHE A 211 4.69 22.21 15.89
N PHE A 212 3.61 22.11 15.12
CA PHE A 212 3.17 23.16 14.21
C PHE A 212 1.97 23.88 14.78
N GLU A 213 2.04 25.20 14.77
CA GLU A 213 0.91 26.08 15.04
C GLU A 213 0.73 27.02 13.84
N ALA A 214 -0.52 27.16 13.39
CA ALA A 214 -0.82 28.02 12.26
C ALA A 214 -1.87 29.06 12.68
N ASP A 215 -1.52 30.35 12.60
CA ASP A 215 -2.44 31.44 12.85
C ASP A 215 -3.02 31.97 11.52
N THR A 216 -4.32 31.77 11.34
CA THR A 216 -5.11 32.26 10.20
C THR A 216 -6.03 33.41 10.61
N VAL A 217 -6.04 33.79 11.91
CA VAL A 217 -6.89 34.85 12.44
C VAL A 217 -6.19 36.22 12.29
N ALA A 218 -4.91 36.30 12.60
CA ALA A 218 -4.11 37.53 12.43
C ALA A 218 -4.02 37.95 10.95
N CYS A 219 -4.14 37.06 10.01
CA CYS A 219 -4.09 37.30 8.58
C CYS A 219 -5.20 36.55 7.86
N PRO A 220 -6.39 37.13 7.60
CA PRO A 220 -7.58 36.39 7.08
C PRO A 220 -7.39 35.67 5.75
N ASP A 221 -6.38 36.06 4.94
CA ASP A 221 -6.13 35.48 3.61
C ASP A 221 -4.81 34.71 3.52
N SER A 222 -4.12 34.52 4.66
CA SER A 222 -2.85 33.79 4.73
C SER A 222 -2.65 33.19 6.12
N ALA A 223 -1.66 32.31 6.28
CA ALA A 223 -1.30 31.70 7.54
C ALA A 223 0.09 32.13 7.99
N LEU A 224 0.24 32.42 9.28
CA LEU A 224 1.55 32.50 9.92
C LEU A 224 1.84 31.12 10.51
N LEU A 225 2.94 30.50 10.09
CA LEU A 225 3.31 29.16 10.51
C LEU A 225 4.43 29.22 11.54
N TYR A 226 4.21 28.64 12.71
CA TYR A 226 5.19 28.48 13.78
C TYR A 226 5.58 27.01 13.88
N LEU A 227 6.86 26.73 13.80
CA LEU A 227 7.44 25.40 13.98
C LEU A 227 8.28 25.41 15.25
N THR A 228 7.85 24.68 16.27
CA THR A 228 8.64 24.47 17.49
C THR A 228 9.18 23.04 17.50
N ILE A 229 10.50 22.89 17.70
CA ILE A 229 11.14 21.58 17.87
C ILE A 229 11.54 21.41 19.33
N LYS A 230 11.01 20.35 19.95
CA LYS A 230 11.28 20.05 21.36
C LYS A 230 11.28 18.56 21.64
N GLU A 231 11.86 18.18 22.77
CA GLU A 231 11.75 16.84 23.31
C GLU A 231 10.29 16.52 23.65
N TYR A 232 9.87 15.29 23.42
CA TYR A 232 8.52 14.85 23.75
C TYR A 232 8.53 13.65 24.70
N THR A 233 7.50 13.54 25.52
CA THR A 233 7.29 12.42 26.41
C THR A 233 6.33 11.44 25.76
N ARG A 234 6.76 10.18 25.60
CA ARG A 234 6.00 9.15 24.87
C ARG A 234 4.65 8.80 25.52
N ASN A 235 4.59 8.86 26.84
CA ASN A 235 3.38 8.67 27.65
C ASN A 235 3.46 9.59 28.86
N GLU A 236 2.30 9.99 29.40
CA GLU A 236 2.24 10.79 30.66
C GLU A 236 2.92 10.07 31.86
N THR A 237 3.04 8.74 31.79
CA THR A 237 3.72 7.91 32.78
C THR A 237 5.22 7.72 32.49
N ALA A 238 5.72 8.13 31.33
CA ALA A 238 7.15 8.05 31.03
C ALA A 238 7.91 9.09 31.84
N LYS A 239 8.91 8.64 32.58
CA LYS A 239 9.71 9.50 33.47
C LYS A 239 10.67 10.41 32.71
N GLU A 240 10.96 10.11 31.44
CA GLU A 240 11.95 10.84 30.64
C GLU A 240 11.39 11.18 29.28
N ALA A 241 11.68 12.41 28.84
CA ALA A 241 11.40 12.84 27.47
C ALA A 241 12.34 12.11 26.49
N SER A 242 11.90 11.94 25.24
CA SER A 242 12.76 11.42 24.17
C SER A 242 13.83 12.45 23.83
N PRO A 243 15.12 12.14 24.08
CA PRO A 243 16.18 13.14 23.99
C PRO A 243 16.58 13.44 22.55
N ILE A 244 16.90 14.71 22.29
CA ILE A 244 17.48 15.16 21.01
C ILE A 244 19.00 15.15 21.16
N ARG A 245 19.65 14.02 20.86
CA ARG A 245 21.11 13.86 20.94
C ARG A 245 21.63 12.90 19.89
N LYS A 246 22.93 13.00 19.55
CA LYS A 246 23.61 12.05 18.66
C LYS A 246 23.91 10.75 19.38
N PHE A 247 23.70 9.65 18.65
CA PHE A 247 24.01 8.28 19.07
C PHE A 247 25.12 7.70 18.19
N TYR A 248 25.87 6.76 18.77
CA TYR A 248 26.95 6.04 18.11
C TYR A 248 26.72 4.54 18.23
N PHE A 249 27.11 3.80 17.20
CA PHE A 249 27.09 2.35 17.27
C PHE A 249 28.15 1.86 18.27
N ASN A 250 27.74 1.10 19.28
CA ASN A 250 28.64 0.50 20.26
C ASN A 250 29.07 -0.89 19.79
N ASN A 251 28.26 -1.91 20.01
CA ASN A 251 28.55 -3.28 19.61
C ASN A 251 27.68 -3.70 18.43
N VAL A 252 28.31 -4.38 17.44
CA VAL A 252 27.58 -4.90 16.27
C VAL A 252 27.76 -6.42 16.25
N SER A 253 26.66 -7.13 16.44
CA SER A 253 26.64 -8.60 16.49
C SER A 253 25.79 -9.18 15.38
N ILE A 254 26.27 -10.26 14.74
CA ILE A 254 25.52 -10.99 13.71
C ILE A 254 25.29 -12.42 14.19
N THR A 255 24.03 -12.77 14.38
CA THR A 255 23.61 -14.11 14.82
C THR A 255 22.95 -14.86 13.67
N TYR A 256 23.43 -16.05 13.38
CA TYR A 256 22.90 -16.92 12.31
C TYR A 256 22.86 -18.39 12.75
N PRO A 257 21.97 -19.23 12.17
CA PRO A 257 21.85 -20.64 12.50
C PRO A 257 23.15 -21.40 12.18
N LYS A 258 23.60 -22.25 13.10
CA LYS A 258 24.80 -23.11 12.89
C LYS A 258 24.70 -24.04 11.67
N THR A 259 23.46 -24.34 11.24
CA THR A 259 23.19 -25.15 10.02
C THR A 259 23.49 -24.39 8.73
N LEU A 260 23.59 -23.07 8.78
CA LEU A 260 23.94 -22.23 7.64
C LEU A 260 25.47 -22.20 7.50
N ASN A 261 25.97 -22.99 6.56
CA ASN A 261 27.41 -23.03 6.28
C ASN A 261 27.84 -21.89 5.35
N ILE A 262 27.78 -20.64 5.84
CA ILE A 262 28.23 -19.43 5.12
C ILE A 262 29.54 -18.94 5.71
N LYS A 263 30.39 -18.33 4.87
CA LYS A 263 31.66 -17.74 5.34
C LYS A 263 31.35 -16.47 6.14
N GLU A 264 31.86 -16.36 7.35
CA GLU A 264 31.69 -15.20 8.22
C GLU A 264 32.14 -13.90 7.57
N LYS A 265 33.24 -13.96 6.77
CA LYS A 265 33.72 -12.82 6.00
C LYS A 265 32.63 -12.21 5.11
N VAL A 266 31.81 -13.04 4.46
CA VAL A 266 30.71 -12.54 3.59
C VAL A 266 29.70 -11.72 4.38
N LEU A 267 29.36 -12.16 5.58
CA LEU A 267 28.44 -11.43 6.46
C LEU A 267 29.03 -10.10 6.93
N LYS A 268 30.33 -10.11 7.30
CA LYS A 268 31.06 -8.90 7.70
C LYS A 268 31.19 -7.89 6.56
N ASP A 269 31.51 -8.36 5.34
CA ASP A 269 31.66 -7.49 4.16
C ASP A 269 30.32 -6.86 3.71
N LEU A 270 29.18 -7.50 4.02
CA LEU A 270 27.84 -6.98 3.73
C LEU A 270 27.32 -6.05 4.80
N CYS A 271 27.84 -6.15 6.02
CA CYS A 271 27.48 -5.27 7.14
C CYS A 271 28.24 -3.95 7.00
N THR A 272 27.51 -2.87 6.76
CA THR A 272 28.09 -1.51 6.66
C THR A 272 28.10 -0.77 7.99
N ILE A 273 27.54 -1.38 9.04
CA ILE A 273 27.49 -0.81 10.40
C ILE A 273 28.83 -1.10 11.09
N HIS A 274 29.49 -0.04 11.56
CA HIS A 274 30.75 -0.15 12.27
C HIS A 274 30.67 0.46 13.67
N SER A 275 31.25 -0.23 14.66
CA SER A 275 31.36 0.28 16.03
C SER A 275 32.13 1.61 16.07
N GLY A 276 31.68 2.54 16.92
CA GLY A 276 32.27 3.87 17.09
C GLY A 276 31.86 4.90 16.03
N THR A 277 31.12 4.51 14.97
CA THR A 277 30.61 5.49 14.01
C THR A 277 29.26 6.07 14.47
N PRO A 278 28.94 7.30 14.05
CA PRO A 278 27.61 7.87 14.29
C PRO A 278 26.51 6.96 13.76
N TYR A 279 25.38 6.92 14.45
CA TYR A 279 24.21 6.25 13.94
C TYR A 279 23.77 6.85 12.60
N SER A 280 23.36 6.00 11.67
CA SER A 280 22.72 6.41 10.43
C SER A 280 21.66 5.39 10.03
N ALA A 281 20.44 5.86 9.81
CA ALA A 281 19.34 5.01 9.37
C ALA A 281 19.61 4.41 7.99
N ASP A 282 20.27 5.14 7.09
CA ASP A 282 20.64 4.67 5.75
C ASP A 282 21.67 3.54 5.81
N VAL A 283 22.65 3.63 6.71
CA VAL A 283 23.65 2.57 6.92
C VAL A 283 22.98 1.28 7.40
N VAL A 284 21.99 1.41 8.30
CA VAL A 284 21.18 0.28 8.77
C VAL A 284 20.37 -0.32 7.63
N ASN A 285 19.68 0.51 6.84
CA ASN A 285 18.88 0.09 5.69
C ASN A 285 19.74 -0.55 4.59
N GLN A 286 20.93 -0.02 4.34
CA GLN A 286 21.88 -0.61 3.41
C GLN A 286 22.32 -2.01 3.86
N THR A 287 22.68 -2.16 5.14
CA THR A 287 23.02 -3.46 5.72
C THR A 287 21.85 -4.45 5.57
N TYR A 288 20.63 -4.02 5.92
CA TYR A 288 19.43 -4.83 5.75
C TYR A 288 19.23 -5.25 4.28
N SER A 289 19.33 -4.30 3.36
CA SER A 289 19.13 -4.55 1.93
C SER A 289 20.19 -5.51 1.35
N ARG A 290 21.46 -5.32 1.72
CA ARG A 290 22.56 -6.19 1.28
C ARG A 290 22.42 -7.62 1.80
N LEU A 291 22.09 -7.78 3.08
CA LEU A 291 21.85 -9.10 3.66
C LEU A 291 20.59 -9.76 3.10
N SER A 292 19.51 -9.01 2.93
CA SER A 292 18.25 -9.51 2.35
C SER A 292 18.37 -9.90 0.88
N ALA A 293 19.30 -9.31 0.13
CA ALA A 293 19.59 -9.69 -1.23
C ALA A 293 20.19 -11.11 -1.34
N LEU A 294 20.80 -11.61 -0.28
CA LEU A 294 21.24 -12.99 -0.23
C LEU A 294 20.05 -13.93 -0.08
N ARG A 295 19.80 -14.71 -1.10
CA ARG A 295 18.66 -15.66 -1.15
C ARG A 295 18.75 -16.80 -0.14
N VAL A 296 19.87 -16.89 0.58
CA VAL A 296 20.10 -17.88 1.66
C VAL A 296 19.29 -17.57 2.92
N PHE A 297 18.85 -16.32 3.08
CA PHE A 297 18.03 -15.90 4.21
C PHE A 297 16.56 -15.90 3.87
N SER A 298 15.73 -16.35 4.79
CA SER A 298 14.26 -16.21 4.75
C SER A 298 13.79 -14.94 5.43
N SER A 299 14.55 -14.47 6.43
CA SER A 299 14.33 -13.18 7.09
C SER A 299 15.65 -12.63 7.62
N VAL A 300 15.73 -11.31 7.64
CA VAL A 300 16.79 -10.53 8.27
C VAL A 300 16.10 -9.58 9.24
N ASN A 301 16.56 -9.56 10.49
CA ASN A 301 16.07 -8.64 11.50
C ASN A 301 17.25 -7.89 12.09
N ILE A 302 17.15 -6.56 12.14
CA ILE A 302 18.16 -5.69 12.74
C ILE A 302 17.50 -5.00 13.93
N GLY A 303 17.91 -5.38 15.13
CA GLY A 303 17.48 -4.77 16.37
C GLY A 303 18.49 -3.75 16.87
N MET A 304 17.98 -2.62 17.34
CA MET A 304 18.77 -1.58 18.00
C MET A 304 18.39 -1.53 19.47
N ASN A 305 19.36 -1.56 20.36
CA ASN A 305 19.15 -1.47 21.79
C ASN A 305 20.04 -0.37 22.38
N GLN A 306 19.41 0.64 22.98
CA GLN A 306 20.17 1.65 23.69
C GLN A 306 20.77 1.06 24.97
N VAL A 307 22.07 1.17 25.10
CA VAL A 307 22.83 0.60 26.24
C VAL A 307 23.39 1.66 27.16
N ASP A 308 23.56 2.88 26.67
CA ASP A 308 24.04 4.02 27.43
C ASP A 308 23.36 5.31 26.92
N THR A 309 23.71 6.43 27.50
CA THR A 309 23.15 7.76 27.21
C THR A 309 23.14 8.05 25.70
N ASN A 310 24.22 7.72 24.97
CA ASN A 310 24.38 8.00 23.55
C ASN A 310 24.93 6.83 22.74
N LEU A 311 24.83 5.60 23.28
CA LEU A 311 25.33 4.40 22.62
C LEU A 311 24.20 3.42 22.31
N VAL A 312 24.24 2.85 21.11
CA VAL A 312 23.31 1.81 20.66
C VAL A 312 24.05 0.54 20.23
N ASP A 313 23.62 -0.60 20.75
CA ASP A 313 24.03 -1.90 20.25
C ASP A 313 23.18 -2.31 19.06
N CYS A 314 23.81 -2.85 18.04
CA CYS A 314 23.17 -3.39 16.87
C CYS A 314 23.21 -4.92 16.89
N SER A 315 22.06 -5.56 16.94
CA SER A 315 21.91 -7.01 16.85
C SER A 315 21.25 -7.41 15.53
N ILE A 316 22.03 -8.05 14.67
CA ILE A 316 21.55 -8.57 13.38
C ILE A 316 21.26 -10.05 13.56
N SER A 317 20.01 -10.47 13.35
CA SER A 317 19.63 -11.87 13.37
C SER A 317 19.05 -12.29 12.04
N VAL A 318 19.54 -13.41 11.50
CA VAL A 318 19.10 -13.92 10.20
C VAL A 318 18.57 -15.35 10.35
N ALA A 319 17.48 -15.65 9.63
CA ALA A 319 16.94 -16.99 9.53
C ALA A 319 17.27 -17.62 8.18
N GLN A 320 17.59 -18.91 8.19
CA GLN A 320 17.95 -19.64 6.98
C GLN A 320 16.72 -19.95 6.12
N SER A 321 16.83 -19.75 4.80
CA SER A 321 15.87 -20.25 3.83
C SER A 321 16.17 -21.70 3.42
N LYS A 322 15.27 -22.35 2.68
CA LYS A 322 15.61 -23.59 1.97
C LYS A 322 16.76 -23.33 1.01
N LEU A 323 17.91 -24.02 1.21
CA LEU A 323 19.11 -23.82 0.42
C LEU A 323 19.03 -24.45 -0.98
N GLN A 324 18.30 -25.54 -1.13
CA GLN A 324 18.17 -26.24 -2.41
C GLN A 324 16.74 -26.75 -2.60
N GLY A 325 16.35 -26.96 -3.83
CA GLY A 325 15.05 -27.50 -4.17
C GLY A 325 14.85 -27.72 -5.67
N ILE A 326 13.80 -28.46 -5.97
CA ILE A 326 13.36 -28.71 -7.32
C ILE A 326 12.01 -28.01 -7.50
N LYS A 327 11.82 -27.37 -8.65
CA LYS A 327 10.54 -26.77 -9.08
C LYS A 327 10.12 -27.43 -10.38
N LEU A 328 8.88 -27.85 -10.44
CA LEU A 328 8.23 -28.30 -11.66
C LEU A 328 7.14 -27.28 -12.01
N ASN A 329 7.26 -26.64 -13.16
CA ASN A 329 6.24 -25.78 -13.72
C ASN A 329 5.69 -26.43 -14.99
N LEU A 330 4.39 -26.28 -15.21
CA LEU A 330 3.73 -26.71 -16.43
C LEU A 330 2.94 -25.51 -16.96
N GLU A 331 3.34 -25.00 -18.11
CA GLU A 331 2.68 -23.88 -18.77
C GLU A 331 1.90 -24.35 -19.98
N GLY A 332 0.64 -23.94 -20.08
CA GLY A 332 -0.18 -24.11 -21.27
C GLY A 332 -0.19 -22.82 -22.08
N SER A 333 -0.03 -22.92 -23.39
CA SER A 333 -0.12 -21.78 -24.30
C SER A 333 -1.04 -22.08 -25.48
N THR A 334 -1.69 -21.05 -25.99
CA THR A 334 -2.44 -21.13 -27.25
C THR A 334 -2.00 -19.98 -28.14
N ASN A 335 -1.90 -20.24 -29.43
CA ASN A 335 -1.58 -19.20 -30.40
C ASN A 335 -2.76 -18.94 -31.36
N SER A 336 -2.67 -17.85 -32.11
CA SER A 336 -3.69 -17.47 -33.12
C SER A 336 -3.85 -18.49 -34.26
N SER A 337 -2.88 -19.39 -34.44
CA SER A 337 -2.92 -20.48 -35.43
C SER A 337 -3.65 -21.73 -34.94
N GLY A 338 -4.28 -21.69 -33.74
CA GLY A 338 -5.00 -22.82 -33.14
C GLY A 338 -4.12 -23.95 -32.62
N LEU A 339 -2.82 -23.70 -32.41
CA LEU A 339 -1.93 -24.64 -31.76
C LEU A 339 -2.08 -24.52 -30.24
N LEU A 340 -2.22 -25.65 -29.57
CA LEU A 340 -2.04 -25.77 -28.12
C LEU A 340 -0.61 -26.15 -27.81
N GLY A 341 0.03 -25.40 -26.93
CA GLY A 341 1.35 -25.68 -26.44
C GLY A 341 1.33 -26.14 -25.00
N ILE A 342 2.21 -27.07 -24.64
CA ILE A 342 2.50 -27.45 -23.26
C ILE A 342 4.01 -27.33 -23.07
N SER A 343 4.41 -26.53 -22.08
CA SER A 343 5.82 -26.26 -21.78
C SER A 343 6.15 -26.74 -20.36
N PRO A 344 6.52 -28.01 -20.17
CA PRO A 344 7.06 -28.47 -18.89
C PRO A 344 8.44 -27.89 -18.65
N GLN A 345 8.65 -27.35 -17.44
CA GLN A 345 9.92 -26.81 -16.98
C GLN A 345 10.32 -27.48 -15.67
N LEU A 346 11.48 -28.10 -15.64
CA LEU A 346 12.13 -28.64 -14.45
C LEU A 346 13.28 -27.75 -14.07
N SER A 347 13.26 -27.20 -12.85
CA SER A 347 14.33 -26.35 -12.36
C SER A 347 14.90 -26.89 -11.06
N TYR A 348 16.23 -26.96 -10.96
CA TYR A 348 16.95 -27.22 -9.72
C TYR A 348 17.65 -25.92 -9.29
N TYR A 349 17.55 -25.58 -8.02
CA TYR A 349 18.27 -24.43 -7.48
C TYR A 349 19.07 -24.79 -6.23
N HIS A 350 20.23 -24.09 -6.07
CA HIS A 350 21.06 -24.12 -4.88
C HIS A 350 21.53 -22.68 -4.55
N LYS A 351 21.37 -22.26 -3.28
CA LYS A 351 21.54 -20.86 -2.85
C LYS A 351 22.85 -20.58 -2.11
N ASN A 352 23.74 -21.53 -1.95
CA ASN A 352 24.98 -21.36 -1.19
C ASN A 352 26.02 -22.43 -1.60
N ILE A 353 26.30 -22.55 -2.88
CA ILE A 353 27.07 -23.67 -3.41
C ILE A 353 28.55 -23.61 -2.99
N PHE A 354 29.14 -22.42 -2.90
CA PHE A 354 30.53 -22.19 -2.49
C PHE A 354 30.64 -21.47 -1.15
N ARG A 355 29.55 -21.44 -0.34
CA ARG A 355 29.49 -20.85 1.01
C ARG A 355 29.61 -19.31 1.02
N GLY A 356 29.35 -18.65 -0.11
CA GLY A 356 29.34 -17.19 -0.25
C GLY A 356 27.95 -16.61 -0.52
N GLY A 357 26.89 -17.46 -0.47
CA GLY A 357 25.53 -17.04 -0.78
C GLY A 357 25.21 -17.02 -2.28
N GLU A 358 26.04 -17.69 -3.09
CA GLU A 358 25.87 -17.77 -4.54
C GLU A 358 24.60 -18.55 -4.89
N TRP A 359 23.89 -18.09 -5.89
CA TRP A 359 22.71 -18.75 -6.40
C TRP A 359 22.95 -19.42 -7.74
N LEU A 360 22.81 -20.74 -7.74
CA LEU A 360 22.78 -21.55 -8.96
C LEU A 360 21.32 -21.92 -9.26
N ASN A 361 20.89 -21.73 -10.49
CA ASN A 361 19.61 -22.19 -11.00
C ASN A 361 19.84 -22.89 -12.35
N LEU A 362 19.51 -24.17 -12.40
CA LEU A 362 19.55 -24.97 -13.62
C LEU A 362 18.10 -25.27 -14.02
N SER A 363 17.71 -24.85 -15.21
CA SER A 363 16.36 -25.03 -15.72
C SER A 363 16.39 -25.75 -17.05
N PHE A 364 15.59 -26.82 -17.16
CA PHE A 364 15.33 -27.56 -18.38
C PHE A 364 13.88 -27.32 -18.78
N MET A 365 13.65 -26.81 -19.98
CA MET A 365 12.31 -26.53 -20.49
C MET A 365 12.11 -27.25 -21.82
N GLY A 366 11.01 -27.99 -21.91
CA GLY A 366 10.50 -28.54 -23.17
C GLY A 366 9.33 -27.68 -23.67
N ASN A 367 9.16 -27.59 -24.98
CA ASN A 367 7.98 -27.00 -25.59
C ASN A 367 7.39 -27.96 -26.59
N PHE A 368 6.17 -28.42 -26.33
CA PHE A 368 5.42 -29.33 -27.18
C PHE A 368 4.19 -28.64 -27.71
N GLN A 369 4.04 -28.59 -29.04
CA GLN A 369 2.89 -27.93 -29.65
C GLN A 369 2.07 -28.99 -30.41
N PHE A 370 0.77 -28.97 -30.22
CA PHE A 370 -0.18 -29.87 -30.84
C PHE A 370 -1.24 -29.09 -31.61
N LYS A 371 -1.53 -29.50 -32.83
CA LYS A 371 -2.65 -28.93 -33.59
C LYS A 371 -3.93 -29.65 -33.17
N LEU A 372 -4.86 -28.95 -32.59
CA LEU A 372 -6.19 -29.46 -32.32
C LEU A 372 -6.98 -29.51 -33.61
N ASN A 373 -7.03 -30.70 -34.18
CA ASN A 373 -7.94 -31.17 -35.21
C ASN A 373 -7.78 -30.58 -36.64
N GLU A 374 -7.19 -31.39 -37.49
CA GLU A 374 -7.93 -31.72 -38.72
C GLU A 374 -8.60 -33.09 -38.47
N SER A 375 -9.90 -33.08 -38.25
CA SER A 375 -10.69 -34.28 -38.45
C SER A 375 -10.44 -34.70 -39.89
N VAL A 376 -9.74 -35.81 -40.07
CA VAL A 376 -9.64 -36.56 -41.30
C VAL A 376 -11.08 -36.80 -41.79
N ARG A 377 -11.53 -36.01 -42.74
CA ARG A 377 -12.52 -36.48 -43.71
C ARG A 377 -11.73 -37.08 -44.86
N SER A 378 -11.28 -38.33 -44.65
CA SER A 378 -11.19 -39.25 -45.74
C SER A 378 -12.62 -39.67 -46.05
N ASN A 379 -13.12 -39.23 -47.17
CA ASN A 379 -14.11 -39.98 -47.92
C ASN A 379 -13.94 -39.60 -49.38
N GLU A 380 -13.45 -40.54 -50.09
CA GLU A 380 -13.88 -41.03 -51.40
C GLU A 380 -14.21 -39.95 -52.42
#